data_fb9ab020b2da53b67768bb0d826c3b19
#
_entry.id   fb9ab020b2da53b67768bb0d826c3b19
#
_cell.length_a   1.000
_cell.length_b   1.000
_cell.length_c   1.000
_cell.angle_alpha   90.00
_cell.angle_beta   90.00
_cell.angle_gamma   90.00
#
_symmetry.space_group_name_H-M   'P 1'
#
loop_
_entity.id
_entity.type
_entity.pdbx_description
1 polymer ?
#
loop_
_entity_poly.entity_id
_entity_poly.type
_entity_poly.pdbx_seq_one_letter_code
_entity_poly.pdbx_strand_id
1 'polypeptide(L)'
;MLAALANVLRVPELRRRVIFTLVMFAVFRLGTHIPVPGVNAAMIEQLFNNGNLFGLLDLFSGGALSKFSIFAMSITPYINASIILQLLKVVIPTLEEWSKEGAEGYKKINKVTRYLTVVLAAVQGFGMAFGLRSAINNPNVFSVLMIVVSLTAGTCLLMWIGEEITQKGIGNGISLIIFAGIVSRLPDGISTLAKYLNVGTINILNVILFLIIALAMVVFVVAISQGVRKIPVQYSKRIVGRKMYGGHSSYIPLKVNQAGVIPIIFASSLLMLPATIGQFVKVPWVQKIAGYFAWGTPLQTALYIILIIFFTFFYTAVTLDIKNMSENIKKMGGFIPGLRPGKPTTDYLDNVMTRITLSGAIFLALIAMMPHIIVYLTGIEGIYIGGTSLLIVVGVALDTMKQIESLALVRHYQGFMK
;
A
#
# COMPACT_ATOMS: atom_id res chain seq x y z
N MET A 1 17.65 -14.66 -7.44
CA MET A 1 16.79 -13.67 -8.08
C MET A 1 16.78 -13.76 -9.61
N LEU A 2 17.88 -13.54 -10.34
CA LEU A 2 17.92 -13.65 -11.82
C LEU A 2 17.55 -15.06 -12.33
N ALA A 3 17.96 -16.11 -11.64
CA ALA A 3 17.56 -17.49 -11.96
C ALA A 3 16.06 -17.76 -11.76
N ALA A 4 15.44 -17.13 -10.78
CA ALA A 4 14.00 -17.23 -10.56
C ALA A 4 13.22 -16.54 -11.70
N LEU A 5 13.66 -15.37 -12.14
CA LEU A 5 13.09 -14.66 -13.29
C LEU A 5 13.24 -15.46 -14.61
N ALA A 6 14.39 -16.09 -14.82
CA ALA A 6 14.59 -16.96 -15.98
C ALA A 6 13.66 -18.19 -15.96
N ASN A 7 13.37 -18.73 -14.78
CA ASN A 7 12.43 -19.84 -14.60
C ASN A 7 10.96 -19.43 -14.79
N VAL A 8 10.60 -18.17 -14.52
CA VAL A 8 9.25 -17.63 -14.77
C VAL A 8 8.84 -17.80 -16.23
N LEU A 9 9.76 -17.53 -17.17
CA LEU A 9 9.47 -17.64 -18.60
C LEU A 9 9.35 -19.10 -19.08
N ARG A 10 9.96 -20.04 -18.35
CA ARG A 10 9.94 -21.49 -18.67
C ARG A 10 8.67 -22.21 -18.20
N VAL A 11 8.00 -21.71 -17.15
CA VAL A 11 6.78 -22.32 -16.61
C VAL A 11 5.54 -21.68 -17.26
N PRO A 12 4.76 -22.41 -18.10
CA PRO A 12 3.67 -21.83 -18.91
C PRO A 12 2.60 -21.13 -18.08
N GLU A 13 2.24 -21.68 -16.91
CA GLU A 13 1.22 -21.08 -16.03
C GLU A 13 1.70 -19.79 -15.40
N LEU A 14 2.94 -19.74 -14.94
CA LEU A 14 3.53 -18.56 -14.34
C LEU A 14 3.68 -17.44 -15.39
N ARG A 15 4.10 -17.82 -16.61
CA ARG A 15 4.14 -16.91 -17.76
C ARG A 15 2.76 -16.32 -18.06
N ARG A 16 1.71 -17.14 -18.07
CA ARG A 16 0.32 -16.68 -18.30
C ARG A 16 -0.13 -15.67 -17.25
N ARG A 17 0.17 -15.91 -15.98
CA ARG A 17 -0.16 -15.00 -14.86
C ARG A 17 0.61 -13.67 -14.96
N VAL A 18 1.90 -13.70 -15.31
CA VAL A 18 2.72 -12.49 -15.53
C VAL A 18 2.17 -11.67 -16.70
N ILE A 19 1.93 -12.33 -17.85
CA ILE A 19 1.38 -11.65 -19.03
C ILE A 19 0.02 -11.03 -18.71
N PHE A 20 -0.85 -11.75 -18.00
CA PHE A 20 -2.15 -11.21 -17.57
C PHE A 20 -1.98 -9.93 -16.73
N THR A 21 -1.07 -9.94 -15.75
CA THR A 21 -0.79 -8.77 -14.91
C THR A 21 -0.27 -7.59 -15.76
N LEU A 22 0.63 -7.83 -16.71
CA LEU A 22 1.15 -6.79 -17.60
C LEU A 22 0.07 -6.22 -18.53
N VAL A 23 -0.82 -7.06 -19.04
CA VAL A 23 -1.98 -6.60 -19.84
C VAL A 23 -2.90 -5.72 -18.99
N MET A 24 -3.15 -6.09 -17.73
CA MET A 24 -3.98 -5.26 -16.84
C MET A 24 -3.29 -3.93 -16.50
N PHE A 25 -1.96 -3.88 -16.41
CA PHE A 25 -1.23 -2.61 -16.28
C PHE A 25 -1.37 -1.74 -17.54
N ALA A 26 -1.35 -2.35 -18.74
CA ALA A 26 -1.59 -1.61 -19.98
C ALA A 26 -3.02 -1.02 -20.00
N VAL A 27 -4.03 -1.80 -19.59
CA VAL A 27 -5.42 -1.31 -19.47
C VAL A 27 -5.52 -0.17 -18.46
N PHE A 28 -4.87 -0.31 -17.29
CA PHE A 28 -4.78 0.78 -16.30
C PHE A 28 -4.16 2.03 -16.93
N ARG A 29 -3.03 1.89 -17.63
CA ARG A 29 -2.34 3.04 -18.25
C ARG A 29 -3.19 3.70 -19.33
N LEU A 30 -3.91 2.94 -20.15
CA LEU A 30 -4.85 3.50 -21.12
C LEU A 30 -5.94 4.32 -20.45
N GLY A 31 -6.53 3.80 -19.37
CA GLY A 31 -7.60 4.51 -18.63
C GLY A 31 -7.14 5.81 -17.97
N THR A 32 -5.84 5.93 -17.60
CA THR A 32 -5.29 7.20 -17.08
C THR A 32 -5.23 8.31 -18.13
N HIS A 33 -5.44 8.01 -19.40
CA HIS A 33 -5.43 8.98 -20.50
C HIS A 33 -6.81 9.32 -21.05
N ILE A 34 -7.87 8.65 -20.54
CA ILE A 34 -9.26 8.92 -20.96
C ILE A 34 -9.82 10.05 -20.09
N PRO A 35 -9.95 11.29 -20.59
CA PRO A 35 -10.43 12.41 -19.79
C PRO A 35 -11.92 12.24 -19.45
N VAL A 36 -12.33 12.78 -18.30
CA VAL A 36 -13.74 12.85 -17.91
C VAL A 36 -14.43 13.89 -18.80
N PRO A 37 -15.56 13.56 -19.41
CA PRO A 37 -16.27 14.49 -20.30
C PRO A 37 -16.78 15.73 -19.56
N GLY A 38 -16.75 16.90 -20.23
CA GLY A 38 -17.26 18.16 -19.69
C GLY A 38 -16.29 18.95 -18.83
N VAL A 39 -15.02 18.55 -18.73
CA VAL A 39 -13.99 19.23 -17.94
C VAL A 39 -12.89 19.78 -18.85
N ASN A 40 -12.41 21.00 -18.55
CA ASN A 40 -11.31 21.62 -19.28
C ASN A 40 -9.98 21.14 -18.69
N ALA A 41 -9.31 20.21 -19.38
CA ALA A 41 -8.05 19.62 -18.93
C ALA A 41 -6.92 20.66 -18.79
N ALA A 42 -6.85 21.67 -19.65
CA ALA A 42 -5.82 22.72 -19.59
C ALA A 42 -5.94 23.57 -18.32
N MET A 43 -7.15 23.86 -17.87
CA MET A 43 -7.39 24.62 -16.64
C MET A 43 -7.03 23.82 -15.40
N ILE A 44 -7.23 22.51 -15.44
CA ILE A 44 -6.82 21.61 -14.36
C ILE A 44 -5.30 21.52 -14.29
N GLU A 45 -4.61 21.35 -15.41
CA GLU A 45 -3.16 21.28 -15.45
C GLU A 45 -2.51 22.56 -14.87
N GLN A 46 -3.09 23.72 -15.13
CA GLN A 46 -2.65 24.99 -14.51
C GLN A 46 -2.85 24.99 -12.98
N LEU A 47 -3.97 24.46 -12.47
CA LEU A 47 -4.22 24.36 -11.03
C LEU A 47 -3.22 23.39 -10.34
N PHE A 48 -2.80 22.35 -11.04
CA PHE A 48 -1.81 21.39 -10.52
C PHE A 48 -0.39 21.97 -10.50
N ASN A 49 -0.03 22.78 -11.48
CA ASN A 49 1.29 23.43 -11.53
C ASN A 49 1.48 24.46 -10.41
N ASN A 50 0.40 25.01 -9.87
CA ASN A 50 0.42 26.05 -8.83
C ASN A 50 0.28 25.49 -7.39
N GLY A 51 0.07 24.19 -7.19
CA GLY A 51 -0.24 23.63 -5.87
C GLY A 51 0.44 22.30 -5.55
N ASN A 52 1.29 22.28 -4.52
CA ASN A 52 2.05 21.08 -4.09
C ASN A 52 1.18 19.92 -3.56
N LEU A 53 -0.06 20.19 -3.13
CA LEU A 53 -0.95 19.20 -2.48
C LEU A 53 -1.53 18.19 -3.49
N PHE A 54 -1.87 18.66 -4.67
CA PHE A 54 -2.38 17.81 -5.75
C PHE A 54 -1.34 16.86 -6.32
N GLY A 55 -0.05 17.23 -6.26
CA GLY A 55 1.02 16.40 -6.78
C GLY A 55 1.16 15.04 -6.10
N LEU A 56 0.93 14.98 -4.79
CA LEU A 56 0.96 13.69 -4.06
C LEU A 56 -0.24 12.79 -4.39
N LEU A 57 -1.44 13.36 -4.47
CA LEU A 57 -2.63 12.63 -4.93
C LEU A 57 -2.42 12.07 -6.33
N ASP A 58 -1.79 12.87 -7.19
CA ASP A 58 -1.51 12.49 -8.56
C ASP A 58 -0.42 11.42 -8.69
N LEU A 59 0.50 11.35 -7.72
CA LEU A 59 1.49 10.27 -7.64
C LEU A 59 0.84 8.89 -7.52
N PHE A 60 -0.15 8.75 -6.62
CA PHE A 60 -0.89 7.50 -6.43
C PHE A 60 -1.84 7.18 -7.58
N SER A 61 -2.27 8.20 -8.33
CA SER A 61 -3.12 8.03 -9.50
C SER A 61 -2.34 7.77 -10.80
N GLY A 62 -0.99 7.88 -10.76
CA GLY A 62 -0.15 7.68 -11.94
C GLY A 62 -0.35 8.74 -13.03
N GLY A 63 -0.67 9.99 -12.64
CA GLY A 63 -0.95 11.09 -13.57
C GLY A 63 -2.41 11.17 -14.02
N ALA A 64 -3.28 10.35 -13.45
CA ALA A 64 -4.70 10.36 -13.82
C ALA A 64 -5.44 11.58 -13.28
N LEU A 65 -5.01 12.12 -12.16
CA LEU A 65 -5.64 13.29 -11.55
C LEU A 65 -5.25 14.58 -12.25
N SER A 66 -3.99 14.77 -12.63
CA SER A 66 -3.52 15.94 -13.39
C SER A 66 -4.20 16.06 -14.75
N LYS A 67 -4.54 14.94 -15.37
CA LYS A 67 -5.29 14.87 -16.62
C LYS A 67 -6.80 14.80 -16.44
N PHE A 68 -7.27 14.78 -15.20
CA PHE A 68 -8.66 14.55 -14.81
C PHE A 68 -9.31 13.40 -15.60
N SER A 69 -8.63 12.27 -15.59
CA SER A 69 -9.12 11.08 -16.28
C SER A 69 -10.19 10.35 -15.45
N ILE A 70 -10.82 9.35 -16.04
CA ILE A 70 -11.80 8.48 -15.35
C ILE A 70 -11.18 7.79 -14.10
N PHE A 71 -9.85 7.66 -14.04
CA PHE A 71 -9.10 7.10 -12.91
C PHE A 71 -8.53 8.18 -11.98
N ALA A 72 -9.01 9.42 -12.04
CA ALA A 72 -8.51 10.53 -11.24
C ALA A 72 -8.56 10.27 -9.72
N MET A 73 -9.57 9.57 -9.22
CA MET A 73 -9.65 9.17 -7.81
C MET A 73 -8.77 7.97 -7.46
N SER A 74 -8.15 7.33 -8.47
CA SER A 74 -7.35 6.14 -8.28
C SER A 74 -8.12 5.03 -7.52
N ILE A 75 -7.42 4.27 -6.69
CA ILE A 75 -7.98 3.22 -5.82
C ILE A 75 -8.26 3.75 -4.39
N THR A 76 -8.10 5.06 -4.16
CA THR A 76 -8.24 5.70 -2.84
C THR A 76 -9.59 5.40 -2.16
N PRO A 77 -10.77 5.47 -2.82
CA PRO A 77 -12.04 5.14 -2.19
C PRO A 77 -12.10 3.69 -1.68
N TYR A 78 -11.49 2.75 -2.41
CA TYR A 78 -11.40 1.35 -1.97
C TYR A 78 -10.49 1.18 -0.76
N ILE A 79 -9.35 1.87 -0.74
CA ILE A 79 -8.44 1.85 0.40
C ILE A 79 -9.18 2.36 1.65
N ASN A 80 -9.87 3.49 1.54
CA ASN A 80 -10.65 4.08 2.64
C ASN A 80 -11.75 3.13 3.12
N ALA A 81 -12.48 2.48 2.20
CA ALA A 81 -13.49 1.47 2.54
C ALA A 81 -12.87 0.28 3.29
N SER A 82 -11.73 -0.20 2.83
CA SER A 82 -10.99 -1.30 3.46
C SER A 82 -10.51 -0.94 4.86
N ILE A 83 -9.99 0.30 5.06
CA ILE A 83 -9.58 0.81 6.37
C ILE A 83 -10.77 0.85 7.33
N ILE A 84 -11.87 1.47 6.89
CA ILE A 84 -13.08 1.60 7.70
C ILE A 84 -13.57 0.22 8.15
N LEU A 85 -13.64 -0.75 7.23
CA LEU A 85 -14.09 -2.10 7.59
C LEU A 85 -13.10 -2.85 8.48
N GLN A 86 -11.79 -2.64 8.33
CA GLN A 86 -10.81 -3.24 9.24
C GLN A 86 -10.91 -2.66 10.66
N LEU A 87 -11.18 -1.36 10.81
CA LEU A 87 -11.46 -0.74 12.10
C LEU A 87 -12.77 -1.26 12.69
N LEU A 88 -13.82 -1.35 11.87
CA LEU A 88 -15.14 -1.82 12.29
C LEU A 88 -15.16 -3.30 12.70
N LYS A 89 -14.24 -4.14 12.20
CA LYS A 89 -14.10 -5.54 12.64
C LYS A 89 -13.82 -5.67 14.15
N VAL A 90 -13.16 -4.68 14.74
CA VAL A 90 -12.84 -4.70 16.18
C VAL A 90 -14.05 -4.30 17.01
N VAL A 91 -14.98 -3.51 16.43
CA VAL A 91 -16.12 -2.92 17.13
C VAL A 91 -17.41 -3.72 16.91
N ILE A 92 -17.58 -4.26 15.71
CA ILE A 92 -18.83 -4.94 15.30
C ILE A 92 -18.63 -6.47 15.39
N PRO A 93 -19.33 -7.18 16.34
CA PRO A 93 -19.17 -8.60 16.54
C PRO A 93 -19.43 -9.45 15.29
N THR A 94 -20.43 -9.09 14.49
CA THR A 94 -20.75 -9.80 13.24
C THR A 94 -19.61 -9.77 12.21
N LEU A 95 -18.86 -8.66 12.12
CA LEU A 95 -17.70 -8.56 11.25
C LEU A 95 -16.52 -9.37 11.79
N GLU A 96 -16.38 -9.45 13.11
CA GLU A 96 -15.39 -10.29 13.76
C GLU A 96 -15.69 -11.78 13.50
N GLU A 97 -16.95 -12.21 13.65
CA GLU A 97 -17.38 -13.56 13.33
C GLU A 97 -17.08 -13.93 11.88
N TRP A 98 -17.46 -13.08 10.91
CA TRP A 98 -17.13 -13.30 9.51
C TRP A 98 -15.62 -13.43 9.29
N SER A 99 -14.80 -12.68 10.00
CA SER A 99 -13.34 -12.80 9.86
C SER A 99 -12.80 -14.16 10.32
N LYS A 100 -13.53 -14.86 11.20
CA LYS A 100 -13.21 -16.21 11.71
C LYS A 100 -13.79 -17.34 10.86
N GLU A 101 -14.81 -17.07 10.03
CA GLU A 101 -15.44 -18.05 9.12
C GLU A 101 -14.52 -18.50 7.95
N GLY A 102 -13.30 -17.98 7.85
CA GLY A 102 -12.36 -18.33 6.77
C GLY A 102 -12.77 -17.77 5.40
N ALA A 103 -12.69 -18.58 4.34
CA ALA A 103 -12.89 -18.12 2.96
C ALA A 103 -14.30 -17.56 2.68
N GLU A 104 -15.34 -18.12 3.30
CA GLU A 104 -16.73 -17.65 3.16
C GLU A 104 -16.91 -16.27 3.80
N GLY A 105 -16.39 -16.07 5.01
CA GLY A 105 -16.48 -14.80 5.69
C GLY A 105 -15.69 -13.69 4.96
N TYR A 106 -14.53 -14.02 4.40
CA TYR A 106 -13.78 -13.10 3.56
C TYR A 106 -14.56 -12.65 2.32
N LYS A 107 -15.35 -13.53 1.68
CA LYS A 107 -16.23 -13.16 0.57
C LYS A 107 -17.29 -12.16 1.00
N LYS A 108 -17.91 -12.35 2.18
CA LYS A 108 -18.91 -11.43 2.76
C LYS A 108 -18.29 -10.06 3.02
N ILE A 109 -17.11 -10.01 3.67
CA ILE A 109 -16.39 -8.77 3.96
C ILE A 109 -16.03 -8.04 2.66
N ASN A 110 -15.48 -8.73 1.66
CA ASN A 110 -15.14 -8.14 0.37
C ASN A 110 -16.38 -7.56 -0.34
N LYS A 111 -17.54 -8.21 -0.23
CA LYS A 111 -18.79 -7.72 -0.80
C LYS A 111 -19.21 -6.39 -0.14
N VAL A 112 -19.12 -6.28 1.18
CA VAL A 112 -19.40 -5.04 1.91
C VAL A 112 -18.38 -3.95 1.56
N THR A 113 -17.08 -4.32 1.43
CA THR A 113 -16.03 -3.39 0.99
C THR A 113 -16.36 -2.78 -0.37
N ARG A 114 -16.81 -3.59 -1.33
CA ARG A 114 -17.20 -3.10 -2.67
C ARG A 114 -18.35 -2.10 -2.61
N TYR A 115 -19.42 -2.39 -1.85
CA TYR A 115 -20.54 -1.46 -1.70
C TYR A 115 -20.11 -0.15 -1.05
N LEU A 116 -19.34 -0.24 0.04
CA LEU A 116 -18.81 0.95 0.72
C LEU A 116 -17.89 1.76 -0.21
N THR A 117 -17.09 1.09 -1.04
CA THR A 117 -16.25 1.74 -2.05
C THR A 117 -17.06 2.57 -3.03
N VAL A 118 -18.17 2.03 -3.55
CA VAL A 118 -19.04 2.75 -4.49
C VAL A 118 -19.65 4.00 -3.84
N VAL A 119 -20.12 3.87 -2.59
CA VAL A 119 -20.67 5.01 -1.85
C VAL A 119 -19.61 6.08 -1.59
N LEU A 120 -18.43 5.68 -1.12
CA LEU A 120 -17.33 6.61 -0.89
C LEU A 120 -16.83 7.25 -2.19
N ALA A 121 -16.76 6.50 -3.28
CA ALA A 121 -16.38 7.03 -4.59
C ALA A 121 -17.40 8.07 -5.08
N ALA A 122 -18.70 7.84 -4.91
CA ALA A 122 -19.72 8.81 -5.26
C ALA A 122 -19.63 10.09 -4.42
N VAL A 123 -19.42 9.97 -3.12
CA VAL A 123 -19.26 11.11 -2.20
C VAL A 123 -18.00 11.92 -2.53
N GLN A 124 -16.85 11.24 -2.73
CA GLN A 124 -15.60 11.89 -3.09
C GLN A 124 -15.65 12.50 -4.49
N GLY A 125 -16.27 11.80 -5.45
CA GLY A 125 -16.49 12.32 -6.81
C GLY A 125 -17.37 13.56 -6.84
N PHE A 126 -18.41 13.61 -6.01
CA PHE A 126 -19.23 14.80 -5.81
C PHE A 126 -18.41 15.96 -5.22
N GLY A 127 -17.62 15.69 -4.19
CA GLY A 127 -16.69 16.66 -3.62
C GLY A 127 -15.73 17.23 -4.67
N MET A 128 -15.09 16.35 -5.49
CA MET A 128 -14.20 16.77 -6.56
C MET A 128 -14.90 17.62 -7.62
N ALA A 129 -16.09 17.21 -8.08
CA ALA A 129 -16.85 17.94 -9.09
C ALA A 129 -17.25 19.34 -8.57
N PHE A 130 -17.61 19.43 -7.28
CA PHE A 130 -17.95 20.71 -6.65
C PHE A 130 -16.71 21.60 -6.44
N GLY A 131 -15.60 21.04 -6.00
CA GLY A 131 -14.34 21.77 -5.78
C GLY A 131 -13.71 22.31 -7.08
N LEU A 132 -13.84 21.57 -8.18
CA LEU A 132 -13.33 21.92 -9.50
C LEU A 132 -14.39 22.57 -10.41
N ARG A 133 -15.46 23.13 -9.83
CA ARG A 133 -16.56 23.73 -10.59
C ARG A 133 -16.11 24.81 -11.56
N SER A 134 -15.04 25.52 -11.26
CA SER A 134 -14.42 26.52 -12.17
C SER A 134 -13.82 25.92 -13.43
N ALA A 135 -13.42 24.65 -13.40
CA ALA A 135 -12.85 23.93 -14.54
C ALA A 135 -13.90 23.16 -15.36
N ILE A 136 -15.17 23.21 -14.96
CA ILE A 136 -16.28 22.58 -15.71
C ILE A 136 -16.77 23.57 -16.78
N ASN A 137 -16.82 23.14 -18.04
CA ASN A 137 -17.22 23.99 -19.18
C ASN A 137 -18.62 24.58 -19.02
N ASN A 138 -19.59 23.80 -18.51
CA ASN A 138 -20.95 24.23 -18.19
C ASN A 138 -21.35 23.63 -16.84
N PRO A 139 -21.30 24.38 -15.73
CA PRO A 139 -21.51 23.86 -14.37
C PRO A 139 -23.00 23.65 -14.04
N ASN A 140 -23.68 22.86 -14.85
CA ASN A 140 -25.07 22.41 -14.64
C ASN A 140 -25.11 21.14 -13.75
N VAL A 141 -26.25 20.89 -13.13
CA VAL A 141 -26.45 19.68 -12.30
C VAL A 141 -26.16 18.40 -13.08
N PHE A 142 -26.54 18.35 -14.37
CA PHE A 142 -26.29 17.23 -15.26
C PHE A 142 -24.78 16.99 -15.47
N SER A 143 -24.00 18.04 -15.67
CA SER A 143 -22.53 17.93 -15.85
C SER A 143 -21.85 17.43 -14.57
N VAL A 144 -22.28 17.92 -13.40
CA VAL A 144 -21.76 17.43 -12.10
C VAL A 144 -22.09 15.95 -11.92
N LEU A 145 -23.33 15.54 -12.22
CA LEU A 145 -23.73 14.14 -12.10
C LEU A 145 -22.98 13.24 -13.09
N MET A 146 -22.75 13.68 -14.31
CA MET A 146 -21.93 12.97 -15.30
C MET A 146 -20.49 12.75 -14.80
N ILE A 147 -19.87 13.78 -14.21
CA ILE A 147 -18.52 13.68 -13.62
C ILE A 147 -18.51 12.66 -12.47
N VAL A 148 -19.47 12.75 -11.54
CA VAL A 148 -19.58 11.83 -10.40
C VAL A 148 -19.73 10.38 -10.87
N VAL A 149 -20.62 10.12 -11.82
CA VAL A 149 -20.84 8.78 -12.37
C VAL A 149 -19.57 8.29 -13.08
N SER A 150 -18.90 9.13 -13.88
CA SER A 150 -17.68 8.76 -14.59
C SER A 150 -16.55 8.39 -13.65
N LEU A 151 -16.32 9.19 -12.60
CA LEU A 151 -15.28 8.93 -11.58
C LEU A 151 -15.59 7.69 -10.73
N THR A 152 -16.87 7.51 -10.36
CA THR A 152 -17.31 6.32 -9.62
C THR A 152 -17.16 5.05 -10.47
N ALA A 153 -17.58 5.10 -11.72
CA ALA A 153 -17.40 3.99 -12.67
C ALA A 153 -15.91 3.65 -12.87
N GLY A 154 -15.05 4.68 -13.01
CA GLY A 154 -13.60 4.50 -13.08
C GLY A 154 -13.02 3.81 -11.86
N THR A 155 -13.41 4.23 -10.66
CA THR A 155 -12.99 3.58 -9.41
C THR A 155 -13.48 2.13 -9.32
N CYS A 156 -14.72 1.85 -9.72
CA CYS A 156 -15.26 0.48 -9.77
C CYS A 156 -14.48 -0.40 -10.75
N LEU A 157 -14.11 0.15 -11.91
CA LEU A 157 -13.28 -0.55 -12.90
C LEU A 157 -11.88 -0.85 -12.35
N LEU A 158 -11.24 0.12 -11.68
CA LEU A 158 -9.94 -0.10 -11.04
C LEU A 158 -10.01 -1.15 -9.93
N MET A 159 -11.04 -1.12 -9.10
CA MET A 159 -11.27 -2.14 -8.08
C MET A 159 -11.40 -3.52 -8.72
N TRP A 160 -12.19 -3.64 -9.79
CA TRP A 160 -12.35 -4.90 -10.54
C TRP A 160 -11.01 -5.37 -11.15
N ILE A 161 -10.25 -4.49 -11.78
CA ILE A 161 -8.91 -4.80 -12.31
C ILE A 161 -8.00 -5.33 -11.19
N GLY A 162 -7.98 -4.68 -10.02
CA GLY A 162 -7.19 -5.11 -8.87
C GLY A 162 -7.57 -6.49 -8.36
N GLU A 163 -8.87 -6.79 -8.30
CA GLU A 163 -9.36 -8.11 -7.91
C GLU A 163 -9.01 -9.19 -8.95
N GLU A 164 -9.16 -8.90 -10.24
CA GLU A 164 -8.77 -9.80 -11.33
C GLU A 164 -7.27 -10.12 -11.32
N ILE A 165 -6.41 -9.12 -11.07
CA ILE A 165 -4.97 -9.34 -10.91
C ILE A 165 -4.71 -10.25 -9.72
N THR A 166 -5.39 -10.04 -8.58
CA THR A 166 -5.21 -10.86 -7.38
C THR A 166 -5.62 -12.31 -7.60
N GLN A 167 -6.68 -12.55 -8.38
CA GLN A 167 -7.21 -13.90 -8.64
C GLN A 167 -6.46 -14.64 -9.76
N LYS A 168 -6.21 -13.98 -10.88
CA LYS A 168 -5.68 -14.58 -12.11
C LYS A 168 -4.23 -14.20 -12.41
N GLY A 169 -3.73 -13.13 -11.79
CA GLY A 169 -2.38 -12.61 -11.97
C GLY A 169 -1.40 -13.09 -10.90
N ILE A 170 -0.44 -12.23 -10.59
CA ILE A 170 0.57 -12.42 -9.55
C ILE A 170 0.51 -11.23 -8.60
N GLY A 171 0.72 -11.47 -7.31
CA GLY A 171 0.75 -10.43 -6.28
C GLY A 171 -0.63 -9.99 -5.81
N ASN A 172 -0.64 -8.98 -4.97
CA ASN A 172 -1.85 -8.28 -4.56
C ASN A 172 -2.16 -7.21 -5.61
N GLY A 173 -3.26 -7.37 -6.36
CA GLY A 173 -3.59 -6.49 -7.49
C GLY A 173 -3.79 -5.03 -7.09
N ILE A 174 -4.35 -4.75 -5.90
CA ILE A 174 -4.51 -3.40 -5.38
C ILE A 174 -3.15 -2.72 -5.18
N SER A 175 -2.24 -3.41 -4.49
CA SER A 175 -0.88 -2.92 -4.27
C SER A 175 -0.12 -2.74 -5.60
N LEU A 176 -0.35 -3.63 -6.56
CA LEU A 176 0.26 -3.57 -7.88
C LEU A 176 -0.26 -2.42 -8.74
N ILE A 177 -1.52 -2.02 -8.61
CA ILE A 177 -2.05 -0.81 -9.27
C ILE A 177 -1.37 0.44 -8.70
N ILE A 178 -1.21 0.53 -7.37
CA ILE A 178 -0.49 1.63 -6.73
C ILE A 178 0.97 1.66 -7.19
N PHE A 179 1.62 0.50 -7.23
CA PHE A 179 2.97 0.33 -7.75
C PHE A 179 3.08 0.84 -9.20
N ALA A 180 2.17 0.41 -10.07
CA ALA A 180 2.13 0.85 -11.47
C ALA A 180 1.93 2.36 -11.60
N GLY A 181 1.07 2.96 -10.76
CA GLY A 181 0.88 4.40 -10.66
C GLY A 181 2.18 5.13 -10.34
N ILE A 182 2.88 4.70 -9.29
CA ILE A 182 4.16 5.33 -8.87
C ILE A 182 5.24 5.17 -9.94
N VAL A 183 5.43 3.96 -10.46
CA VAL A 183 6.46 3.66 -11.47
C VAL A 183 6.21 4.43 -12.76
N SER A 184 4.95 4.63 -13.15
CA SER A 184 4.60 5.38 -14.35
C SER A 184 4.99 6.87 -14.30
N ARG A 185 5.25 7.41 -13.10
CA ARG A 185 5.71 8.80 -12.88
C ARG A 185 7.24 8.94 -12.83
N LEU A 186 7.99 7.85 -12.80
CA LEU A 186 9.47 7.92 -12.80
C LEU A 186 10.03 8.68 -14.00
N PRO A 187 9.56 8.49 -15.25
CA PRO A 187 10.05 9.26 -16.38
C PRO A 187 9.81 10.77 -16.23
N ASP A 188 8.66 11.17 -15.68
CA ASP A 188 8.33 12.58 -15.43
C ASP A 188 9.27 13.19 -14.38
N GLY A 189 9.59 12.43 -13.32
CA GLY A 189 10.58 12.83 -12.32
C GLY A 189 11.98 13.04 -12.90
N ILE A 190 12.43 12.12 -13.77
CA ILE A 190 13.73 12.25 -14.48
C ILE A 190 13.73 13.49 -15.40
N SER A 191 12.65 13.72 -16.14
CA SER A 191 12.53 14.89 -17.02
C SER A 191 12.55 16.20 -16.24
N THR A 192 11.95 16.23 -15.05
CA THR A 192 11.94 17.39 -14.15
C THR A 192 13.34 17.66 -13.60
N LEU A 193 14.09 16.63 -13.20
CA LEU A 193 15.50 16.76 -12.82
C LEU A 193 16.36 17.36 -13.94
N ALA A 194 16.18 16.86 -15.17
CA ALA A 194 16.91 17.38 -16.33
C ALA A 194 16.57 18.85 -16.60
N LYS A 195 15.31 19.26 -16.45
CA LYS A 195 14.91 20.67 -16.58
C LYS A 195 15.56 21.55 -15.51
N TYR A 196 15.59 21.14 -14.25
CA TYR A 196 16.22 21.90 -13.16
C TYR A 196 17.72 22.06 -13.35
N LEU A 197 18.42 21.03 -13.87
CA LEU A 197 19.81 21.11 -14.25
C LEU A 197 20.06 22.13 -15.39
N ASN A 198 19.21 22.09 -16.44
CA ASN A 198 19.36 22.96 -17.60
C ASN A 198 19.08 24.44 -17.26
N VAL A 199 18.16 24.73 -16.36
CA VAL A 199 17.83 26.07 -15.88
C VAL A 199 18.85 26.59 -14.86
N GLY A 200 19.73 25.69 -14.34
CA GLY A 200 20.76 26.06 -13.36
C GLY A 200 20.22 26.29 -11.93
N THR A 201 18.96 25.90 -11.65
CA THR A 201 18.37 25.99 -10.30
C THR A 201 19.00 25.01 -9.33
N ILE A 202 19.57 23.91 -9.83
CA ILE A 202 20.17 22.85 -9.03
C ILE A 202 21.54 22.49 -9.59
N ASN A 203 22.52 22.30 -8.71
CA ASN A 203 23.85 21.83 -9.07
C ASN A 203 23.87 20.32 -9.32
N ILE A 204 24.76 19.86 -10.21
CA ILE A 204 24.95 18.44 -10.48
C ILE A 204 25.30 17.65 -9.20
N LEU A 205 25.97 18.30 -8.24
CA LEU A 205 26.31 17.72 -6.95
C LEU A 205 25.06 17.35 -6.14
N ASN A 206 24.02 18.19 -6.16
CA ASN A 206 22.74 17.94 -5.49
C ASN A 206 22.00 16.74 -6.11
N VAL A 207 22.09 16.58 -7.44
CA VAL A 207 21.50 15.41 -8.12
C VAL A 207 22.25 14.13 -7.77
N ILE A 208 23.58 14.17 -7.71
CA ILE A 208 24.38 13.03 -7.26
C ILE A 208 24.03 12.66 -5.81
N LEU A 209 23.95 13.66 -4.93
CA LEU A 209 23.55 13.45 -3.53
C LEU A 209 22.15 12.84 -3.43
N PHE A 210 21.19 13.34 -4.21
CA PHE A 210 19.83 12.76 -4.29
C PHE A 210 19.85 11.29 -4.69
N LEU A 211 20.61 10.93 -5.73
CA LEU A 211 20.71 9.53 -6.20
C LEU A 211 21.36 8.63 -5.16
N ILE A 212 22.39 9.10 -4.45
CA ILE A 212 23.04 8.35 -3.37
C ILE A 212 22.04 8.10 -2.24
N ILE A 213 21.30 9.12 -1.82
CA ILE A 213 20.29 8.99 -0.75
C ILE A 213 19.18 8.05 -1.20
N ALA A 214 18.68 8.16 -2.44
CA ALA A 214 17.65 7.28 -2.97
C ALA A 214 18.11 5.81 -3.00
N LEU A 215 19.34 5.55 -3.44
CA LEU A 215 19.93 4.21 -3.44
C LEU A 215 20.10 3.66 -2.02
N ALA A 216 20.62 4.47 -1.11
CA ALA A 216 20.78 4.11 0.29
C ALA A 216 19.43 3.75 0.94
N MET A 217 18.36 4.52 0.62
CA MET A 217 17.01 4.22 1.08
C MET A 217 16.48 2.89 0.53
N VAL A 218 16.68 2.61 -0.75
CA VAL A 218 16.27 1.32 -1.33
C VAL A 218 16.95 0.16 -0.59
N VAL A 219 18.27 0.24 -0.39
CA VAL A 219 19.04 -0.79 0.34
C VAL A 219 18.51 -0.94 1.77
N PHE A 220 18.28 0.17 2.46
CA PHE A 220 17.76 0.18 3.84
C PHE A 220 16.36 -0.44 3.92
N VAL A 221 15.46 -0.08 3.00
CA VAL A 221 14.10 -0.65 2.92
C VAL A 221 14.14 -2.15 2.66
N VAL A 222 14.98 -2.60 1.72
CA VAL A 222 15.15 -4.03 1.42
C VAL A 222 15.68 -4.79 2.64
N ALA A 223 16.71 -4.27 3.30
CA ALA A 223 17.33 -4.91 4.46
C ALA A 223 16.32 -5.12 5.61
N ILE A 224 15.55 -4.10 5.96
CA ILE A 224 14.56 -4.17 7.05
C ILE A 224 13.35 -5.03 6.64
N SER A 225 12.86 -4.92 5.39
CA SER A 225 11.71 -5.69 4.92
C SER A 225 12.00 -7.20 4.79
N GLN A 226 13.28 -7.57 4.63
CA GLN A 226 13.72 -8.97 4.65
C GLN A 226 14.12 -9.44 6.06
N GLY A 227 14.25 -8.53 7.02
CA GLY A 227 14.61 -8.84 8.40
C GLY A 227 13.58 -9.76 9.05
N VAL A 228 14.05 -10.91 9.57
CA VAL A 228 13.20 -11.92 10.22
C VAL A 228 13.82 -12.34 11.55
N ARG A 229 13.05 -12.25 12.63
CA ARG A 229 13.37 -12.85 13.93
C ARG A 229 12.90 -14.31 13.93
N LYS A 230 13.84 -15.24 14.03
CA LYS A 230 13.55 -16.68 14.11
C LYS A 230 13.39 -17.08 15.57
N ILE A 231 12.23 -17.59 15.99
CA ILE A 231 11.99 -18.12 17.33
C ILE A 231 12.05 -19.65 17.23
N PRO A 232 12.99 -20.33 17.93
CA PRO A 232 13.13 -21.77 17.87
C PRO A 232 11.93 -22.46 18.54
N VAL A 233 11.36 -23.48 17.88
CA VAL A 233 10.32 -24.34 18.41
C VAL A 233 10.81 -25.78 18.28
N GLN A 234 10.74 -26.52 19.39
CA GLN A 234 11.05 -27.94 19.44
C GLN A 234 9.76 -28.75 19.54
N TYR A 235 9.69 -29.82 18.77
CA TYR A 235 8.57 -30.77 18.84
C TYR A 235 9.01 -32.02 19.58
N SER A 236 8.15 -32.49 20.48
CA SER A 236 8.39 -33.71 21.27
C SER A 236 8.57 -34.94 20.36
N LYS A 237 9.56 -35.77 20.67
CA LYS A 237 9.73 -37.05 19.99
C LYS A 237 8.57 -37.95 20.42
N ARG A 238 7.86 -38.53 19.47
CA ARG A 238 6.84 -39.55 19.71
C ARG A 238 7.34 -40.89 19.20
N ILE A 239 7.40 -41.88 20.07
CA ILE A 239 7.72 -43.27 19.72
C ILE A 239 6.41 -43.99 19.49
N VAL A 240 6.18 -44.48 18.28
CA VAL A 240 5.02 -45.31 17.94
C VAL A 240 5.57 -46.65 17.46
N GLY A 241 5.52 -47.64 18.33
CA GLY A 241 6.14 -48.98 18.12
C GLY A 241 7.66 -48.86 18.03
N ARG A 242 8.28 -49.44 16.97
CA ARG A 242 9.74 -49.35 16.72
C ARG A 242 10.21 -48.11 15.95
N LYS A 243 9.28 -47.27 15.52
CA LYS A 243 9.63 -46.06 14.74
C LYS A 243 9.52 -44.78 15.58
N MET A 244 10.54 -43.97 15.51
CA MET A 244 10.62 -42.67 16.17
C MET A 244 10.11 -41.60 15.21
N TYR A 245 9.02 -40.92 15.60
CA TYR A 245 8.42 -39.79 14.84
C TYR A 245 8.64 -38.51 15.62
N GLY A 246 9.01 -37.42 14.93
CA GLY A 246 9.22 -36.11 15.53
C GLY A 246 10.66 -35.83 15.95
N GLY A 247 10.90 -34.83 16.76
CA GLY A 247 12.24 -34.41 17.20
C GLY A 247 12.90 -33.42 16.23
N HIS A 248 12.14 -32.90 15.26
CA HIS A 248 12.64 -31.82 14.40
C HIS A 248 12.52 -30.48 15.13
N SER A 249 13.60 -29.72 15.14
CA SER A 249 13.57 -28.32 15.53
C SER A 249 13.11 -27.48 14.34
N SER A 250 12.11 -26.66 14.55
CA SER A 250 11.62 -25.68 13.57
C SER A 250 11.75 -24.28 14.16
N TYR A 251 11.42 -23.25 13.39
CA TYR A 251 11.38 -21.89 13.88
C TYR A 251 10.16 -21.14 13.36
N ILE A 252 9.67 -20.21 14.18
CA ILE A 252 8.62 -19.27 13.79
C ILE A 252 9.32 -18.03 13.22
N PRO A 253 9.13 -17.71 11.94
CA PRO A 253 9.69 -16.51 11.34
C PRO A 253 8.78 -15.30 11.63
N LEU A 254 9.23 -14.35 12.46
CA LEU A 254 8.54 -13.07 12.68
C LEU A 254 9.26 -11.99 11.89
N LYS A 255 8.58 -11.37 10.93
CA LYS A 255 9.15 -10.26 10.14
C LYS A 255 9.30 -9.02 11.00
N VAL A 256 10.37 -8.23 10.81
CA VAL A 256 10.59 -6.94 11.49
C VAL A 256 9.50 -5.94 11.06
N ASN A 257 9.20 -5.87 9.78
CA ASN A 257 8.08 -5.13 9.25
C ASN A 257 6.93 -6.09 8.91
N GLN A 258 6.14 -6.49 9.92
CA GLN A 258 5.01 -7.41 9.76
C GLN A 258 3.83 -6.74 9.06
N ALA A 259 3.61 -5.46 9.34
CA ALA A 259 2.51 -4.68 8.78
C ALA A 259 2.74 -4.26 7.31
N GLY A 260 3.97 -4.39 6.80
CA GLY A 260 4.31 -4.02 5.43
C GLY A 260 4.16 -2.51 5.19
N VAL A 261 3.56 -2.15 4.06
CA VAL A 261 3.33 -0.75 3.62
C VAL A 261 1.95 -0.22 4.03
N ILE A 262 1.07 -1.09 4.52
CA ILE A 262 -0.34 -0.77 4.80
C ILE A 262 -0.51 0.38 5.81
N PRO A 263 0.23 0.45 6.94
CA PRO A 263 0.12 1.54 7.90
C PRO A 263 0.39 2.92 7.31
N ILE A 264 1.34 3.01 6.39
CA ILE A 264 1.68 4.26 5.71
C ILE A 264 0.54 4.70 4.78
N ILE A 265 -0.03 3.75 4.03
CA ILE A 265 -1.16 4.01 3.15
C ILE A 265 -2.37 4.48 3.96
N PHE A 266 -2.63 3.85 5.12
CA PHE A 266 -3.72 4.23 6.02
C PHE A 266 -3.52 5.61 6.62
N ALA A 267 -2.33 5.90 7.15
CA ALA A 267 -2.02 7.19 7.72
C ALA A 267 -2.12 8.32 6.68
N SER A 268 -1.59 8.10 5.47
CA SER A 268 -1.68 9.08 4.38
C SER A 268 -3.13 9.32 3.93
N SER A 269 -3.91 8.26 3.75
CA SER A 269 -5.32 8.36 3.36
C SER A 269 -6.16 9.11 4.39
N LEU A 270 -5.94 8.86 5.68
CA LEU A 270 -6.67 9.54 6.76
C LEU A 270 -6.31 11.03 6.83
N LEU A 271 -5.03 11.38 6.68
CA LEU A 271 -4.57 12.78 6.69
C LEU A 271 -5.00 13.57 5.45
N MET A 272 -5.22 12.88 4.33
CA MET A 272 -5.75 13.53 3.13
C MET A 272 -7.21 13.97 3.26
N LEU A 273 -8.02 13.33 4.11
CA LEU A 273 -9.44 13.65 4.25
C LEU A 273 -9.70 15.11 4.69
N PRO A 274 -9.08 15.63 5.78
CA PRO A 274 -9.27 17.03 6.17
C PRO A 274 -8.79 18.03 5.12
N ALA A 275 -7.64 17.75 4.50
CA ALA A 275 -7.09 18.60 3.46
C ALA A 275 -8.01 18.64 2.22
N THR A 276 -8.59 17.51 1.83
CA THR A 276 -9.55 17.42 0.72
C THR A 276 -10.85 18.16 1.06
N ILE A 277 -11.39 18.00 2.26
CA ILE A 277 -12.61 18.71 2.70
C ILE A 277 -12.38 20.22 2.69
N GLY A 278 -11.21 20.68 3.16
CA GLY A 278 -10.87 22.11 3.17
C GLY A 278 -10.77 22.75 1.78
N GLN A 279 -10.51 21.97 0.73
CA GLN A 279 -10.54 22.47 -0.64
C GLN A 279 -11.96 22.68 -1.18
N PHE A 280 -12.92 21.88 -0.69
CA PHE A 280 -14.31 21.94 -1.15
C PHE A 280 -15.16 22.94 -0.37
N VAL A 281 -14.83 23.15 0.90
CA VAL A 281 -15.59 24.04 1.81
C VAL A 281 -14.90 25.37 1.91
N LYS A 282 -15.42 26.39 1.21
CA LYS A 282 -14.89 27.77 1.21
C LYS A 282 -15.24 28.58 2.48
N VAL A 283 -15.32 27.92 3.63
CA VAL A 283 -15.58 28.58 4.92
C VAL A 283 -14.23 28.92 5.58
N PRO A 284 -13.99 30.18 6.01
CA PRO A 284 -12.66 30.61 6.47
C PRO A 284 -12.06 29.76 7.61
N TRP A 285 -12.88 29.34 8.58
CA TRP A 285 -12.37 28.52 9.68
C TRP A 285 -12.01 27.08 9.22
N VAL A 286 -12.75 26.50 8.23
CA VAL A 286 -12.43 25.18 7.65
C VAL A 286 -11.13 25.24 6.87
N GLN A 287 -10.93 26.29 6.08
CA GLN A 287 -9.70 26.51 5.34
C GLN A 287 -8.49 26.71 6.25
N LYS A 288 -8.68 27.43 7.38
CA LYS A 288 -7.63 27.60 8.39
C LYS A 288 -7.24 26.27 9.03
N ILE A 289 -8.22 25.43 9.40
CA ILE A 289 -7.96 24.08 9.91
C ILE A 289 -7.28 23.22 8.85
N ALA A 290 -7.82 23.17 7.63
CA ALA A 290 -7.23 22.41 6.52
C ALA A 290 -5.79 22.84 6.20
N GLY A 291 -5.47 24.12 6.37
CA GLY A 291 -4.11 24.64 6.23
C GLY A 291 -3.10 24.04 7.19
N TYR A 292 -3.50 23.70 8.42
CA TYR A 292 -2.63 22.97 9.36
C TYR A 292 -2.36 21.53 8.94
N PHE A 293 -3.25 20.92 8.14
CA PHE A 293 -3.08 19.58 7.56
C PHE A 293 -2.44 19.62 6.17
N ALA A 294 -2.04 20.81 5.69
CA ALA A 294 -1.33 20.92 4.43
C ALA A 294 0.02 20.19 4.52
N TRP A 295 0.43 19.60 3.40
CA TRP A 295 1.68 18.87 3.31
C TRP A 295 2.88 19.75 3.63
N GLY A 296 3.80 19.23 4.46
CA GLY A 296 5.00 19.97 4.87
C GLY A 296 4.83 20.82 6.12
N THR A 297 3.63 20.91 6.70
CA THR A 297 3.47 21.58 8.00
C THR A 297 3.99 20.69 9.15
N PRO A 298 4.60 21.27 10.20
CA PRO A 298 5.08 20.51 11.35
C PRO A 298 3.99 19.67 12.01
N LEU A 299 2.78 20.21 12.10
CA LEU A 299 1.63 19.51 12.70
C LEU A 299 1.24 18.28 11.88
N GLN A 300 1.14 18.42 10.55
CA GLN A 300 0.82 17.32 9.64
C GLN A 300 1.89 16.22 9.73
N THR A 301 3.17 16.59 9.74
CA THR A 301 4.29 15.64 9.86
C THR A 301 4.26 14.90 11.20
N ALA A 302 4.01 15.59 12.32
CA ALA A 302 3.90 14.97 13.63
C ALA A 302 2.71 13.99 13.70
N LEU A 303 1.54 14.40 13.21
CA LEU A 303 0.36 13.54 13.15
C LEU A 303 0.59 12.33 12.24
N TYR A 304 1.29 12.51 11.13
CA TYR A 304 1.62 11.43 10.21
C TYR A 304 2.45 10.36 10.88
N ILE A 305 3.49 10.74 11.63
CA ILE A 305 4.33 9.82 12.40
C ILE A 305 3.50 9.08 13.47
N ILE A 306 2.67 9.80 14.22
CA ILE A 306 1.81 9.22 15.26
C ILE A 306 0.84 8.20 14.64
N LEU A 307 0.20 8.55 13.53
CA LEU A 307 -0.72 7.66 12.82
C LEU A 307 -0.02 6.43 12.25
N ILE A 308 1.20 6.56 11.70
CA ILE A 308 1.99 5.42 11.23
C ILE A 308 2.25 4.45 12.38
N ILE A 309 2.72 4.96 13.53
CA ILE A 309 2.97 4.14 14.72
C ILE A 309 1.67 3.44 15.16
N PHE A 310 0.60 4.21 15.30
CA PHE A 310 -0.71 3.68 15.70
C PHE A 310 -1.18 2.57 14.76
N PHE A 311 -1.21 2.83 13.45
CA PHE A 311 -1.67 1.85 12.48
C PHE A 311 -0.74 0.64 12.36
N THR A 312 0.55 0.78 12.63
CA THR A 312 1.48 -0.35 12.66
C THR A 312 1.15 -1.30 13.79
N PHE A 313 0.93 -0.80 14.98
CA PHE A 313 0.49 -1.61 16.13
C PHE A 313 -0.90 -2.19 15.90
N PHE A 314 -1.85 -1.37 15.47
CA PHE A 314 -3.21 -1.79 15.19
C PHE A 314 -3.26 -2.92 14.16
N TYR A 315 -2.61 -2.73 13.02
CA TYR A 315 -2.61 -3.72 11.94
C TYR A 315 -1.93 -5.02 12.36
N THR A 316 -0.83 -4.94 13.08
CA THR A 316 -0.13 -6.11 13.59
C THR A 316 -1.00 -6.89 14.58
N ALA A 317 -1.68 -6.21 15.49
CA ALA A 317 -2.59 -6.84 16.46
C ALA A 317 -3.80 -7.51 15.79
N VAL A 318 -4.36 -6.90 14.73
CA VAL A 318 -5.51 -7.45 14.01
C VAL A 318 -5.12 -8.63 13.10
N THR A 319 -3.91 -8.59 12.54
CA THR A 319 -3.48 -9.60 11.55
C THR A 319 -2.87 -10.83 12.21
N LEU A 320 -2.22 -10.67 13.36
CA LEU A 320 -1.55 -11.77 14.07
C LEU A 320 -2.31 -12.12 15.36
N ASP A 321 -2.93 -13.28 15.34
CA ASP A 321 -3.52 -13.88 16.53
C ASP A 321 -2.47 -14.71 17.27
N ILE A 322 -1.75 -14.07 18.19
CA ILE A 322 -0.68 -14.68 18.98
C ILE A 322 -1.22 -15.81 19.87
N LYS A 323 -2.46 -15.66 20.38
CA LYS A 323 -3.10 -16.66 21.22
C LYS A 323 -3.34 -17.95 20.44
N ASN A 324 -3.96 -17.85 19.27
CA ASN A 324 -4.19 -19.01 18.39
C ASN A 324 -2.88 -19.62 17.91
N MET A 325 -1.85 -18.81 17.64
CA MET A 325 -0.51 -19.30 17.29
C MET A 325 0.09 -20.14 18.42
N SER A 326 0.04 -19.67 19.65
CA SER A 326 0.54 -20.39 20.84
C SER A 326 -0.24 -21.68 21.10
N GLU A 327 -1.58 -21.65 20.94
CA GLU A 327 -2.43 -22.83 21.07
C GLU A 327 -2.14 -23.88 20.00
N ASN A 328 -1.91 -23.47 18.77
CA ASN A 328 -1.56 -24.37 17.67
C ASN A 328 -0.21 -25.07 17.92
N ILE A 329 0.80 -24.32 18.40
CA ILE A 329 2.10 -24.88 18.79
C ILE A 329 1.88 -25.96 19.86
N LYS A 330 1.08 -25.66 20.89
CA LYS A 330 0.75 -26.61 21.97
C LYS A 330 0.02 -27.83 21.43
N LYS A 331 -0.99 -27.67 20.58
CA LYS A 331 -1.76 -28.78 19.97
C LYS A 331 -0.87 -29.70 19.13
N MET A 332 0.15 -29.14 18.46
CA MET A 332 1.12 -29.90 17.67
C MET A 332 2.23 -30.55 18.52
N GLY A 333 2.17 -30.43 19.86
CA GLY A 333 3.21 -30.94 20.77
C GLY A 333 4.52 -30.19 20.70
N GLY A 334 4.50 -28.93 20.20
CA GLY A 334 5.64 -28.05 20.14
C GLY A 334 5.79 -27.21 21.41
N PHE A 335 7.01 -26.81 21.73
CA PHE A 335 7.32 -25.91 22.82
C PHE A 335 8.53 -25.03 22.46
N ILE A 336 8.60 -23.85 23.07
CA ILE A 336 9.77 -22.97 22.98
C ILE A 336 10.75 -23.39 24.07
N PRO A 337 12.04 -23.63 23.76
CA PRO A 337 13.03 -24.01 24.78
C PRO A 337 13.05 -23.04 25.95
N GLY A 338 12.96 -23.58 27.18
CA GLY A 338 12.92 -22.79 28.41
C GLY A 338 11.56 -22.24 28.82
N LEU A 339 10.49 -22.45 28.03
CA LEU A 339 9.14 -21.96 28.34
C LEU A 339 8.12 -23.12 28.38
N ARG A 340 7.20 -23.04 29.34
CA ARG A 340 6.08 -23.98 29.41
C ARG A 340 5.06 -23.67 28.31
N PRO A 341 4.51 -24.72 27.60
CA PRO A 341 3.44 -24.52 26.64
C PRO A 341 2.18 -23.90 27.26
N GLY A 342 1.55 -22.96 26.57
CA GLY A 342 0.34 -22.27 27.01
C GLY A 342 0.58 -20.78 27.30
N LYS A 343 0.00 -20.26 28.38
CA LYS A 343 0.05 -18.83 28.72
C LYS A 343 1.47 -18.22 28.74
N PRO A 344 2.49 -18.85 29.35
CA PRO A 344 3.86 -18.29 29.33
C PRO A 344 4.43 -18.16 27.91
N THR A 345 4.08 -19.08 27.01
CA THR A 345 4.47 -19.01 25.59
C THR A 345 3.77 -17.86 24.88
N THR A 346 2.48 -17.64 25.16
CA THR A 346 1.70 -16.52 24.62
C THR A 346 2.29 -15.19 25.07
N ASP A 347 2.54 -15.02 26.37
CA ASP A 347 3.09 -13.80 26.97
C ASP A 347 4.50 -13.47 26.40
N TYR A 348 5.32 -14.50 26.18
CA TYR A 348 6.64 -14.33 25.55
C TYR A 348 6.52 -13.87 24.10
N LEU A 349 5.66 -14.54 23.30
CA LEU A 349 5.44 -14.18 21.91
C LEU A 349 4.88 -12.77 21.77
N ASP A 350 3.96 -12.37 22.66
CA ASP A 350 3.39 -11.02 22.68
C ASP A 350 4.44 -9.96 22.97
N ASN A 351 5.28 -10.18 23.98
CA ASN A 351 6.41 -9.30 24.32
C ASN A 351 7.42 -9.16 23.15
N VAL A 352 7.74 -10.27 22.48
CA VAL A 352 8.64 -10.25 21.32
C VAL A 352 8.01 -9.48 20.17
N MET A 353 6.71 -9.75 19.88
CA MET A 353 5.97 -9.06 18.83
C MET A 353 5.88 -7.56 19.08
N THR A 354 5.55 -7.14 20.29
CA THR A 354 5.45 -5.72 20.66
C THR A 354 6.79 -4.99 20.41
N ARG A 355 7.92 -5.60 20.79
CA ARG A 355 9.25 -5.02 20.54
C ARG A 355 9.60 -4.95 19.06
N ILE A 356 9.31 -6.01 18.32
CA ILE A 356 9.52 -6.05 16.85
C ILE A 356 8.65 -5.02 16.15
N THR A 357 7.37 -4.93 16.54
CA THR A 357 6.41 -3.96 15.97
C THR A 357 6.86 -2.52 16.24
N LEU A 358 7.37 -2.22 17.46
CA LEU A 358 7.92 -0.91 17.76
C LEU A 358 9.11 -0.56 16.84
N SER A 359 10.04 -1.51 16.66
CA SER A 359 11.17 -1.34 15.73
C SER A 359 10.71 -1.08 14.30
N GLY A 360 9.71 -1.87 13.83
CA GLY A 360 9.10 -1.68 12.53
C GLY A 360 8.37 -0.33 12.38
N ALA A 361 7.66 0.11 13.42
CA ALA A 361 6.95 1.38 13.42
C ALA A 361 7.91 2.58 13.35
N ILE A 362 9.01 2.55 14.11
CA ILE A 362 10.06 3.58 14.05
C ILE A 362 10.70 3.61 12.66
N PHE A 363 10.99 2.45 12.08
CA PHE A 363 11.50 2.34 10.72
C PHE A 363 10.55 2.98 9.69
N LEU A 364 9.25 2.67 9.74
CA LEU A 364 8.25 3.23 8.84
C LEU A 364 8.13 4.75 9.03
N ALA A 365 8.18 5.24 10.27
CA ALA A 365 8.15 6.67 10.57
C ALA A 365 9.39 7.40 10.01
N LEU A 366 10.58 6.82 10.15
CA LEU A 366 11.82 7.38 9.57
C LEU A 366 11.73 7.49 8.05
N ILE A 367 11.25 6.45 7.37
CA ILE A 367 11.07 6.47 5.91
C ILE A 367 10.03 7.52 5.50
N ALA A 368 8.95 7.66 6.27
CA ALA A 368 7.92 8.65 5.99
C ALA A 368 8.43 10.10 6.09
N MET A 369 9.46 10.34 6.91
CA MET A 369 10.12 11.65 7.06
C MET A 369 11.16 11.92 5.95
N MET A 370 11.67 10.90 5.27
CA MET A 370 12.75 11.04 4.29
C MET A 370 12.49 12.07 3.18
N PRO A 371 11.26 12.22 2.63
CA PRO A 371 11.00 13.25 1.63
C PRO A 371 11.35 14.66 2.12
N HIS A 372 11.02 14.98 3.37
CA HIS A 372 11.34 16.29 3.97
C HIS A 372 12.84 16.49 4.15
N ILE A 373 13.55 15.43 4.56
CA ILE A 373 15.01 15.45 4.72
C ILE A 373 15.69 15.62 3.36
N ILE A 374 15.22 14.92 2.33
CA ILE A 374 15.75 15.01 0.97
C ILE A 374 15.60 16.42 0.43
N VAL A 375 14.41 17.02 0.51
CA VAL A 375 14.15 18.39 0.06
C VAL A 375 15.05 19.38 0.81
N TYR A 376 15.21 19.23 2.12
CA TYR A 376 16.08 20.08 2.94
C TYR A 376 17.56 20.00 2.52
N LEU A 377 18.06 18.79 2.25
CA LEU A 377 19.47 18.58 1.90
C LEU A 377 19.82 18.89 0.46
N THR A 378 18.89 18.63 -0.47
CA THR A 378 19.17 18.75 -1.92
C THR A 378 18.58 19.98 -2.56
N GLY A 379 17.61 20.64 -1.90
CA GLY A 379 16.85 21.76 -2.48
C GLY A 379 15.97 21.36 -3.67
N ILE A 380 15.77 20.06 -3.89
CA ILE A 380 14.99 19.55 -5.03
C ILE A 380 13.54 19.41 -4.60
N GLU A 381 12.71 20.36 -5.01
CA GLU A 381 11.26 20.33 -4.80
C GLU A 381 10.55 19.69 -6.00
N GLY A 382 9.34 19.15 -5.78
CA GLY A 382 8.47 18.63 -6.86
C GLY A 382 8.83 17.24 -7.40
N ILE A 383 9.89 16.60 -6.90
CA ILE A 383 10.15 15.21 -7.20
C ILE A 383 9.55 14.35 -6.09
N TYR A 384 8.34 13.86 -6.34
CA TYR A 384 7.59 13.04 -5.40
C TYR A 384 8.12 11.60 -5.27
N ILE A 385 9.34 11.30 -5.71
CA ILE A 385 10.04 10.05 -5.44
C ILE A 385 10.57 10.11 -4.00
N GLY A 386 9.63 10.10 -3.05
CA GLY A 386 9.92 10.17 -1.63
C GLY A 386 9.94 8.80 -0.96
N GLY A 387 10.32 8.78 0.34
CA GLY A 387 10.47 7.57 1.12
C GLY A 387 9.24 6.64 1.10
N THR A 388 8.03 7.21 1.13
CA THR A 388 6.79 6.42 1.10
C THR A 388 6.56 5.74 -0.23
N SER A 389 6.76 6.43 -1.36
CA SER A 389 6.62 5.83 -2.69
C SER A 389 7.68 4.77 -2.95
N LEU A 390 8.95 5.02 -2.57
CA LEU A 390 10.01 4.02 -2.64
C LEU A 390 9.70 2.79 -1.78
N LEU A 391 9.20 2.98 -0.55
CA LEU A 391 8.83 1.87 0.31
C LEU A 391 7.70 1.03 -0.29
N ILE A 392 6.69 1.67 -0.88
CA ILE A 392 5.60 0.97 -1.56
C ILE A 392 6.13 0.19 -2.76
N VAL A 393 6.94 0.83 -3.61
CA VAL A 393 7.52 0.19 -4.80
C VAL A 393 8.38 -1.01 -4.41
N VAL A 394 9.30 -0.83 -3.46
CA VAL A 394 10.19 -1.91 -3.00
C VAL A 394 9.41 -3.00 -2.28
N GLY A 395 8.47 -2.64 -1.39
CA GLY A 395 7.65 -3.59 -0.63
C GLY A 395 6.80 -4.47 -1.55
N VAL A 396 6.08 -3.86 -2.49
CA VAL A 396 5.25 -4.58 -3.46
C VAL A 396 6.09 -5.46 -4.38
N ALA A 397 7.25 -4.95 -4.85
CA ALA A 397 8.18 -5.74 -5.66
C ALA A 397 8.68 -6.98 -4.89
N LEU A 398 9.10 -6.83 -3.63
CA LEU A 398 9.58 -7.93 -2.79
C LEU A 398 8.48 -8.96 -2.51
N ASP A 399 7.27 -8.52 -2.18
CA ASP A 399 6.15 -9.42 -1.91
C ASP A 399 5.74 -10.18 -3.18
N THR A 400 5.71 -9.50 -4.33
CA THR A 400 5.43 -10.13 -5.64
C THR A 400 6.51 -11.15 -6.00
N MET A 401 7.80 -10.82 -5.79
CA MET A 401 8.89 -11.75 -6.03
C MET A 401 8.83 -12.99 -5.14
N LYS A 402 8.53 -12.84 -3.84
CA LYS A 402 8.34 -13.97 -2.93
C LYS A 402 7.20 -14.88 -3.37
N GLN A 403 6.11 -14.31 -3.88
CA GLN A 403 5.00 -15.08 -4.41
C GLN A 403 5.40 -15.84 -5.68
N ILE A 404 6.17 -15.22 -6.58
CA ILE A 404 6.72 -15.88 -7.77
C ILE A 404 7.61 -17.04 -7.37
N GLU A 405 8.52 -16.85 -6.41
CA GLU A 405 9.42 -17.89 -5.91
C GLU A 405 8.63 -19.05 -5.29
N SER A 406 7.60 -18.77 -4.49
CA SER A 406 6.76 -19.80 -3.88
C SER A 406 6.00 -20.63 -4.92
N LEU A 407 5.44 -19.99 -5.95
CA LEU A 407 4.74 -20.66 -7.03
C LEU A 407 5.69 -21.51 -7.89
N ALA A 408 6.92 -21.03 -8.11
CA ALA A 408 7.95 -21.78 -8.84
C ALA A 408 8.41 -23.04 -8.08
N LEU A 409 8.60 -22.94 -6.75
CA LEU A 409 8.99 -24.08 -5.89
C LEU A 409 7.93 -25.17 -5.83
N VAL A 410 6.66 -24.83 -5.65
CA VAL A 410 5.55 -25.81 -5.59
C VAL A 410 5.52 -26.69 -6.84
N ARG A 411 5.85 -26.15 -8.00
CA ARG A 411 5.86 -26.90 -9.27
C ARG A 411 7.11 -27.72 -9.49
N HIS A 412 8.24 -27.31 -8.96
CA HIS A 412 9.45 -28.14 -9.03
C HIS A 412 9.24 -29.47 -8.30
N TYR A 413 8.51 -29.45 -7.17
CA TYR A 413 8.16 -30.69 -6.45
C TYR A 413 7.12 -31.57 -7.18
N GLN A 414 6.17 -30.98 -7.92
CA GLN A 414 5.20 -31.77 -8.71
C GLN A 414 5.83 -32.42 -9.95
N GLY A 415 6.92 -31.88 -10.47
CA GLY A 415 7.68 -32.48 -11.58
C GLY A 415 8.50 -33.71 -11.17
N PHE A 416 8.81 -33.87 -9.88
CA PHE A 416 9.51 -35.06 -9.36
C PHE A 416 8.57 -36.21 -8.99
N MET A 417 7.26 -35.98 -8.97
CA MET A 417 6.24 -37.01 -8.64
C MET A 417 5.53 -37.56 -9.89
N LYS A 418 5.98 -37.20 -11.07
CA LYS A 418 5.65 -37.83 -12.34
C LYS A 418 6.88 -38.58 -12.86
#